data_7a2f652cdeb3d1ad50614deef96b3008
#
_entry.id   7a2f652cdeb3d1ad50614deef96b3008
#
_cell.length_a   1.000
_cell.length_b   1.000
_cell.length_c   1.000
_cell.angle_alpha   90.00
_cell.angle_beta   90.00
_cell.angle_gamma   90.00
#
_symmetry.space_group_name_H-M   'P 1'
#
loop_
_entity.id
_entity.type
_entity.pdbx_description
1 polymer ?
#
loop_
_entity_poly.entity_id
_entity_poly.type
_entity_poly.pdbx_seq_one_letter_code
_entity_poly.pdbx_strand_id
1 'polypeptide(L)'
;VYIVDEAEKMNQQAQNALLKTIEEPPAYAVILLLTTNADSFLPTILSRCITLNLKVVKEDVIKSYLMKTYHIPDYQADVCAAFSQGNVGKAIQLASSEEFGELKASVLQLMKRLEDIDLYEMTAAVKQIAEYKLTVNDYFDLMMIWFRDVLYMKATNDVNGLIFKDEVYDIKKQAAKRSYQGIETIIRALETAKVRISANVNFDLVIELLLLTIKEN
;
A
#
# COMPACT_ATOMS: atom_id res chain seq x y z
N VAL A 1 -4.57 30.09 -10.17
CA VAL A 1 -5.16 28.84 -9.76
C VAL A 1 -5.05 28.72 -8.25
N TYR A 2 -6.16 28.39 -7.60
CA TYR A 2 -6.22 28.10 -6.15
C TYR A 2 -6.46 26.61 -5.98
N ILE A 3 -5.62 25.95 -5.19
CA ILE A 3 -5.72 24.51 -4.91
C ILE A 3 -6.00 24.34 -3.41
N VAL A 4 -7.11 23.70 -3.08
CA VAL A 4 -7.46 23.30 -1.72
C VAL A 4 -7.29 21.81 -1.64
N ASP A 5 -6.22 21.37 -0.99
CA ASP A 5 -5.95 19.95 -0.76
C ASP A 5 -6.71 19.46 0.46
N GLU A 6 -7.06 18.15 0.48
CA GLU A 6 -7.88 17.53 1.51
C GLU A 6 -9.16 18.33 1.81
N ALA A 7 -9.83 18.79 0.76
CA ALA A 7 -10.96 19.70 0.89
C ALA A 7 -12.15 19.11 1.65
N GLU A 8 -12.23 17.78 1.79
CA GLU A 8 -13.18 17.07 2.65
C GLU A 8 -13.01 17.40 4.14
N LYS A 9 -11.86 17.92 4.57
CA LYS A 9 -11.63 18.36 5.95
C LYS A 9 -12.27 19.71 6.30
N MET A 10 -12.79 20.44 5.30
CA MET A 10 -13.53 21.68 5.55
C MET A 10 -14.80 21.38 6.31
N ASN A 11 -15.00 22.08 7.43
CA ASN A 11 -16.26 22.04 8.15
C ASN A 11 -17.37 22.78 7.36
N GLN A 12 -18.61 22.59 7.77
CA GLN A 12 -19.78 23.17 7.07
C GLN A 12 -19.72 24.70 6.97
N GLN A 13 -19.14 25.38 7.97
CA GLN A 13 -19.01 26.84 7.97
C GLN A 13 -18.03 27.30 6.89
N ALA A 14 -16.87 26.61 6.76
CA ALA A 14 -15.87 26.91 5.74
C ALA A 14 -16.43 26.64 4.33
N GLN A 15 -17.15 25.53 4.15
CA GLN A 15 -17.81 25.21 2.89
C GLN A 15 -18.83 26.29 2.51
N ASN A 16 -19.66 26.77 3.45
CA ASN A 16 -20.62 27.84 3.21
C ASN A 16 -19.94 29.17 2.89
N ALA A 17 -18.83 29.50 3.54
CA ALA A 17 -18.07 30.71 3.24
C ALA A 17 -17.49 30.71 1.81
N LEU A 18 -17.13 29.51 1.30
CA LEU A 18 -16.57 29.35 -0.05
C LEU A 18 -17.63 29.51 -1.16
N LEU A 19 -18.93 29.31 -0.86
CA LEU A 19 -20.00 29.31 -1.84
C LEU A 19 -20.03 30.61 -2.67
N LYS A 20 -19.88 31.80 -2.05
CA LYS A 20 -19.87 33.07 -2.77
C LYS A 20 -18.76 33.14 -3.81
N THR A 21 -17.58 32.64 -3.48
CA THR A 21 -16.43 32.65 -4.38
C THR A 21 -16.59 31.63 -5.53
N ILE A 22 -17.29 30.52 -5.27
CA ILE A 22 -17.58 29.50 -6.30
C ILE A 22 -18.71 29.99 -7.24
N GLU A 23 -19.70 30.71 -6.72
CA GLU A 23 -20.83 31.24 -7.52
C GLU A 23 -20.39 32.33 -8.46
N GLU A 24 -19.58 33.28 -7.98
CA GLU A 24 -19.10 34.44 -8.74
C GLU A 24 -17.56 34.49 -8.70
N PRO A 25 -16.86 33.53 -9.33
CA PRO A 25 -15.41 33.55 -9.33
C PRO A 25 -14.89 34.72 -10.18
N PRO A 26 -13.79 35.37 -9.77
CA PRO A 26 -13.10 36.31 -10.64
C PRO A 26 -12.75 35.67 -11.98
N ALA A 27 -12.85 36.38 -13.10
CA ALA A 27 -12.65 35.84 -14.45
C ALA A 27 -11.28 35.13 -14.65
N TYR A 28 -10.29 35.48 -13.83
CA TYR A 28 -8.95 34.87 -13.83
C TYR A 28 -8.79 33.70 -12.88
N ALA A 29 -9.80 33.36 -12.06
CA ALA A 29 -9.67 32.39 -11.01
C ALA A 29 -10.09 31.00 -11.49
N VAL A 30 -9.26 30.00 -11.17
CA VAL A 30 -9.59 28.57 -11.23
C VAL A 30 -9.41 28.03 -9.84
N ILE A 31 -10.45 27.39 -9.30
CA ILE A 31 -10.44 26.79 -7.96
C ILE A 31 -10.51 25.28 -8.12
N LEU A 32 -9.52 24.58 -7.58
CA LEU A 32 -9.46 23.12 -7.56
C LEU A 32 -9.65 22.66 -6.11
N LEU A 33 -10.72 21.88 -5.88
CA LEU A 33 -10.96 21.21 -4.60
C LEU A 33 -10.54 19.75 -4.76
N LEU A 34 -9.43 19.36 -4.13
CA LEU A 34 -8.94 17.98 -4.16
C LEU A 34 -9.54 17.21 -2.98
N THR A 35 -10.09 16.02 -3.25
CA THR A 35 -10.73 15.20 -2.23
C THR A 35 -10.68 13.72 -2.59
N THR A 36 -10.63 12.88 -1.58
CA THR A 36 -10.84 11.43 -1.71
C THR A 36 -12.29 11.03 -1.43
N ASN A 37 -13.10 11.94 -0.87
CA ASN A 37 -14.50 11.69 -0.52
C ASN A 37 -15.39 12.89 -0.93
N ALA A 38 -15.97 12.83 -2.11
CA ALA A 38 -16.85 13.88 -2.61
C ALA A 38 -18.16 14.00 -1.80
N ASP A 39 -18.62 12.92 -1.14
CA ASP A 39 -19.87 12.93 -0.35
C ASP A 39 -19.78 13.78 0.92
N SER A 40 -18.57 14.19 1.33
CA SER A 40 -18.36 15.10 2.45
C SER A 40 -18.72 16.55 2.13
N PHE A 41 -18.87 16.90 0.85
CA PHE A 41 -19.25 18.24 0.44
C PHE A 41 -20.76 18.47 0.51
N LEU A 42 -21.10 19.72 0.82
CA LEU A 42 -22.49 20.16 0.72
C LEU A 42 -22.98 20.01 -0.74
N PRO A 43 -24.23 19.57 -0.94
CA PRO A 43 -24.82 19.49 -2.29
C PRO A 43 -24.78 20.81 -3.06
N THR A 44 -24.80 21.92 -2.34
CA THR A 44 -24.67 23.29 -2.89
C THR A 44 -23.29 23.57 -3.49
N ILE A 45 -22.20 22.95 -2.98
CA ILE A 45 -20.87 23.01 -3.57
C ILE A 45 -20.81 22.10 -4.81
N LEU A 46 -21.24 20.85 -4.66
CA LEU A 46 -21.19 19.87 -5.75
C LEU A 46 -21.96 20.32 -6.98
N SER A 47 -23.12 21.00 -6.80
CA SER A 47 -23.92 21.51 -7.92
C SER A 47 -23.27 22.65 -8.70
N ARG A 48 -22.23 23.29 -8.16
CA ARG A 48 -21.51 24.42 -8.77
C ARG A 48 -20.10 24.05 -9.24
N CYS A 49 -19.67 22.84 -8.96
CA CYS A 49 -18.35 22.33 -9.37
C CYS A 49 -18.49 21.32 -10.50
N ILE A 50 -17.48 21.28 -11.38
CA ILE A 50 -17.31 20.17 -12.33
C ILE A 50 -16.51 19.09 -11.61
N THR A 51 -17.13 17.93 -11.43
CA THR A 51 -16.47 16.79 -10.79
C THR A 51 -15.63 16.02 -11.81
N LEU A 52 -14.33 15.93 -11.55
CA LEU A 52 -13.38 15.14 -12.33
C LEU A 52 -12.96 13.92 -11.50
N ASN A 53 -13.48 12.75 -11.83
CA ASN A 53 -13.11 11.50 -11.19
C ASN A 53 -11.81 10.97 -11.78
N LEU A 54 -10.71 11.07 -11.04
CA LEU A 54 -9.44 10.47 -11.39
C LEU A 54 -9.49 8.96 -11.14
N LYS A 55 -9.17 8.18 -12.15
CA LYS A 55 -9.13 6.71 -12.06
C LYS A 55 -7.69 6.26 -11.80
N VAL A 56 -7.55 5.14 -11.10
CA VAL A 56 -6.27 4.44 -10.94
C VAL A 56 -5.70 4.05 -12.30
N VAL A 57 -4.40 4.20 -12.46
CA VAL A 57 -3.68 3.81 -13.68
C VAL A 57 -3.32 2.33 -13.57
N LYS A 58 -3.41 1.57 -14.68
CA LYS A 58 -3.05 0.15 -14.71
C LYS A 58 -1.56 -0.04 -14.40
N GLU A 59 -1.25 -1.10 -13.67
CA GLU A 59 0.13 -1.43 -13.26
C GLU A 59 1.10 -1.51 -14.45
N ASP A 60 0.70 -2.17 -15.55
CA ASP A 60 1.53 -2.29 -16.76
C ASP A 60 1.90 -0.92 -17.37
N VAL A 61 0.99 0.05 -17.28
CA VAL A 61 1.23 1.41 -17.78
C VAL A 61 2.22 2.13 -16.87
N ILE A 62 2.05 2.01 -15.55
CA ILE A 62 2.99 2.58 -14.57
C ILE A 62 4.37 1.95 -14.70
N LYS A 63 4.45 0.62 -14.78
CA LYS A 63 5.68 -0.11 -15.01
C LYS A 63 6.41 0.40 -16.25
N SER A 64 5.70 0.44 -17.38
CA SER A 64 6.27 0.90 -18.65
C SER A 64 6.77 2.35 -18.56
N TYR A 65 6.06 3.20 -17.83
CA TYR A 65 6.45 4.59 -17.60
C TYR A 65 7.71 4.71 -16.74
N LEU A 66 7.79 3.97 -15.63
CA LEU A 66 8.98 3.93 -14.77
C LEU A 66 10.23 3.46 -15.53
N MET A 67 10.09 2.39 -16.31
CA MET A 67 11.20 1.84 -17.10
C MET A 67 11.68 2.81 -18.20
N LYS A 68 10.77 3.42 -18.96
CA LYS A 68 11.11 4.28 -20.10
C LYS A 68 11.58 5.67 -19.68
N THR A 69 10.97 6.26 -18.66
CA THR A 69 11.21 7.65 -18.29
C THR A 69 12.27 7.78 -17.19
N TYR A 70 12.27 6.86 -16.24
CA TYR A 70 13.17 6.87 -15.08
C TYR A 70 14.26 5.80 -15.14
N HIS A 71 14.28 4.96 -16.20
CA HIS A 71 15.25 3.88 -16.38
C HIS A 71 15.31 2.89 -15.22
N ILE A 72 14.18 2.70 -14.53
CA ILE A 72 14.06 1.76 -13.42
C ILE A 72 14.11 0.33 -13.95
N PRO A 73 14.91 -0.58 -13.34
CA PRO A 73 14.96 -1.98 -13.72
C PRO A 73 13.60 -2.67 -13.65
N ASP A 74 13.34 -3.65 -14.52
CA ASP A 74 12.08 -4.35 -14.66
C ASP A 74 11.52 -4.88 -13.33
N TYR A 75 12.34 -5.60 -12.57
CA TYR A 75 11.97 -6.17 -11.26
C TYR A 75 11.61 -5.12 -10.20
N GLN A 76 12.26 -3.95 -10.23
CA GLN A 76 11.96 -2.86 -9.31
C GLN A 76 10.70 -2.12 -9.75
N ALA A 77 10.52 -1.93 -11.06
CA ALA A 77 9.35 -1.29 -11.62
C ALA A 77 8.06 -2.10 -11.35
N ASP A 78 8.12 -3.45 -11.39
CA ASP A 78 7.01 -4.32 -11.01
C ASP A 78 6.56 -4.08 -9.57
N VAL A 79 7.49 -4.08 -8.62
CA VAL A 79 7.18 -3.86 -7.20
C VAL A 79 6.61 -2.46 -6.96
N CYS A 80 7.23 -1.42 -7.53
CA CYS A 80 6.76 -0.04 -7.37
C CYS A 80 5.37 0.17 -7.99
N ALA A 81 5.10 -0.43 -9.16
CA ALA A 81 3.81 -0.34 -9.82
C ALA A 81 2.71 -1.01 -8.99
N ALA A 82 2.95 -2.24 -8.52
CA ALA A 82 2.01 -2.97 -7.68
C ALA A 82 1.75 -2.26 -6.35
N PHE A 83 2.81 -1.83 -5.65
CA PHE A 83 2.71 -1.14 -4.38
C PHE A 83 2.03 0.23 -4.46
N SER A 84 2.14 0.91 -5.59
CA SER A 84 1.53 2.22 -5.82
C SER A 84 0.01 2.19 -5.98
N GLN A 85 -0.58 1.01 -6.20
CA GLN A 85 -2.02 0.80 -6.39
C GLN A 85 -2.65 1.76 -7.42
N GLY A 86 -1.93 2.01 -8.51
CA GLY A 86 -2.40 2.88 -9.59
C GLY A 86 -2.07 4.37 -9.41
N ASN A 87 -1.34 4.75 -8.37
CA ASN A 87 -0.87 6.12 -8.15
C ASN A 87 0.53 6.32 -8.75
N VAL A 88 0.60 7.01 -9.89
CA VAL A 88 1.86 7.25 -10.62
C VAL A 88 2.86 8.05 -9.81
N GLY A 89 2.41 9.09 -9.08
CA GLY A 89 3.27 9.92 -8.23
C GLY A 89 3.93 9.09 -7.12
N LYS A 90 3.12 8.25 -6.43
CA LYS A 90 3.63 7.30 -5.42
C LYS A 90 4.64 6.34 -6.04
N ALA A 91 4.37 5.80 -7.23
CA ALA A 91 5.29 4.88 -7.91
C ALA A 91 6.65 5.50 -8.21
N ILE A 92 6.68 6.75 -8.66
CA ILE A 92 7.92 7.50 -8.92
C ILE A 92 8.70 7.71 -7.63
N GLN A 93 8.02 8.14 -6.57
CA GLN A 93 8.64 8.37 -5.26
C GLN A 93 9.27 7.10 -4.71
N LEU A 94 8.56 5.98 -4.75
CA LEU A 94 9.05 4.68 -4.31
C LEU A 94 10.26 4.20 -5.11
N ALA A 95 10.24 4.40 -6.42
CA ALA A 95 11.33 3.97 -7.30
C ALA A 95 12.66 4.69 -7.03
N SER A 96 12.61 5.89 -6.45
CA SER A 96 13.79 6.70 -6.09
C SER A 96 14.11 6.68 -4.59
N SER A 97 13.31 6.00 -3.75
CA SER A 97 13.51 5.98 -2.30
C SER A 97 14.44 4.85 -1.88
N GLU A 98 15.57 5.20 -1.27
CA GLU A 98 16.48 4.24 -0.61
C GLU A 98 15.79 3.59 0.58
N GLU A 99 15.02 4.35 1.37
CA GLU A 99 14.26 3.87 2.53
C GLU A 99 13.26 2.78 2.14
N PHE A 100 12.58 2.92 0.99
CA PHE A 100 11.70 1.88 0.48
C PHE A 100 12.48 0.63 0.05
N GLY A 101 13.67 0.80 -0.50
CA GLY A 101 14.58 -0.29 -0.83
C GLY A 101 14.97 -1.11 0.41
N GLU A 102 15.34 -0.45 1.50
CA GLU A 102 15.69 -1.06 2.78
C GLU A 102 14.49 -1.77 3.42
N LEU A 103 13.34 -1.11 3.45
CA LEU A 103 12.08 -1.68 3.95
C LEU A 103 11.72 -2.95 3.19
N LYS A 104 11.77 -2.92 1.85
CA LYS A 104 11.54 -4.10 1.01
C LYS A 104 12.52 -5.23 1.33
N ALA A 105 13.83 -4.93 1.43
CA ALA A 105 14.84 -5.93 1.74
C ALA A 105 14.60 -6.58 3.11
N SER A 106 14.22 -5.78 4.12
CA SER A 106 13.87 -6.25 5.46
C SER A 106 12.68 -7.22 5.42
N VAL A 107 11.60 -6.85 4.70
CA VAL A 107 10.42 -7.72 4.55
C VAL A 107 10.80 -9.03 3.86
N LEU A 108 11.50 -8.98 2.73
CA LEU A 108 11.88 -10.19 1.98
C LEU A 108 12.76 -11.12 2.81
N GLN A 109 13.74 -10.57 3.53
CA GLN A 109 14.58 -11.35 4.42
C GLN A 109 13.76 -12.05 5.51
N LEU A 110 12.80 -11.38 6.11
CA LEU A 110 11.92 -11.96 7.12
C LEU A 110 11.03 -13.05 6.51
N MET A 111 10.39 -12.80 5.38
CA MET A 111 9.47 -13.76 4.75
C MET A 111 10.15 -15.07 4.36
N LYS A 112 11.41 -15.03 3.94
CA LYS A 112 12.19 -16.21 3.57
C LYS A 112 12.48 -17.13 4.75
N ARG A 113 12.70 -16.59 5.95
CA ARG A 113 13.11 -17.33 7.14
C ARG A 113 12.01 -17.58 8.17
N LEU A 114 10.86 -16.89 8.05
CA LEU A 114 9.84 -16.87 9.11
C LEU A 114 9.31 -18.24 9.52
N GLU A 115 9.30 -19.21 8.59
CA GLU A 115 8.86 -20.57 8.89
C GLU A 115 9.83 -21.33 9.83
N ASP A 116 11.10 -21.00 9.74
CA ASP A 116 12.18 -21.77 10.37
C ASP A 116 12.72 -21.11 11.66
N ILE A 117 12.33 -19.83 11.96
CA ILE A 117 12.81 -19.09 13.15
C ILE A 117 12.28 -19.70 14.44
N ASP A 118 13.09 -19.63 15.50
CA ASP A 118 12.69 -20.01 16.85
C ASP A 118 12.02 -18.85 17.62
N LEU A 119 11.67 -19.07 18.89
CA LEU A 119 11.04 -18.03 19.73
C LEU A 119 11.96 -16.86 20.04
N TYR A 120 13.26 -17.09 20.12
CA TYR A 120 14.23 -16.02 20.35
C TYR A 120 14.37 -15.14 19.12
N GLU A 121 14.50 -15.77 17.95
CA GLU A 121 14.54 -15.08 16.66
C GLU A 121 13.23 -14.34 16.36
N MET A 122 12.08 -14.88 16.82
CA MET A 122 10.78 -14.19 16.74
C MET A 122 10.81 -12.86 17.48
N THR A 123 11.37 -12.83 18.70
CA THR A 123 11.52 -11.59 19.47
C THR A 123 12.43 -10.59 18.74
N ALA A 124 13.50 -11.07 18.12
CA ALA A 124 14.37 -10.22 17.30
C ALA A 124 13.64 -9.68 16.06
N ALA A 125 12.79 -10.48 15.42
CA ALA A 125 11.97 -10.04 14.29
C ALA A 125 10.96 -8.94 14.69
N VAL A 126 10.32 -9.07 15.87
CA VAL A 126 9.44 -8.01 16.42
C VAL A 126 10.20 -6.69 16.56
N LYS A 127 11.42 -6.72 17.14
CA LYS A 127 12.26 -5.53 17.28
C LYS A 127 12.68 -4.95 15.93
N GLN A 128 13.01 -5.80 14.97
CA GLN A 128 13.35 -5.37 13.60
C GLN A 128 12.16 -4.65 12.94
N ILE A 129 10.94 -5.16 13.07
CA ILE A 129 9.73 -4.50 12.53
C ILE A 129 9.46 -3.18 13.28
N ALA A 130 9.79 -3.09 14.57
CA ALA A 130 9.60 -1.87 15.36
C ALA A 130 10.46 -0.69 14.87
N GLU A 131 11.57 -0.94 14.18
CA GLU A 131 12.36 0.10 13.52
C GLU A 131 11.57 0.82 12.42
N TYR A 132 10.61 0.11 11.81
CA TYR A 132 9.70 0.61 10.77
C TYR A 132 8.33 1.04 11.31
N LYS A 133 8.21 1.36 12.61
CA LYS A 133 6.93 1.68 13.24
C LYS A 133 6.14 2.78 12.53
N LEU A 134 6.80 3.80 12.00
CA LEU A 134 6.16 4.90 11.27
C LEU A 134 5.65 4.48 9.88
N THR A 135 6.28 3.49 9.27
CA THR A 135 5.98 2.94 7.94
C THR A 135 5.44 1.52 8.02
N VAL A 136 4.96 1.08 9.19
CA VAL A 136 4.51 -0.30 9.42
C VAL A 136 3.39 -0.74 8.49
N ASN A 137 2.53 0.18 8.05
CA ASN A 137 1.51 -0.13 7.06
C ASN A 137 2.13 -0.51 5.70
N ASP A 138 3.19 0.18 5.29
CA ASP A 138 3.93 -0.15 4.07
C ASP A 138 4.66 -1.51 4.23
N TYR A 139 5.16 -1.81 5.43
CA TYR A 139 5.73 -3.12 5.77
C TYR A 139 4.69 -4.23 5.57
N PHE A 140 3.47 -4.06 6.10
CA PHE A 140 2.38 -5.02 5.94
C PHE A 140 1.89 -5.11 4.49
N ASP A 141 1.89 -4.02 3.72
CA ASP A 141 1.54 -4.03 2.30
C ASP A 141 2.53 -4.89 1.49
N LEU A 142 3.83 -4.81 1.78
CA LEU A 142 4.83 -5.68 1.16
C LEU A 142 4.66 -7.15 1.55
N MET A 143 4.34 -7.43 2.83
CA MET A 143 4.00 -8.79 3.25
C MET A 143 2.74 -9.32 2.54
N MET A 144 1.74 -8.45 2.33
CA MET A 144 0.52 -8.79 1.59
C MET A 144 0.84 -9.15 0.12
N ILE A 145 1.74 -8.41 -0.53
CA ILE A 145 2.20 -8.71 -1.89
C ILE A 145 2.92 -10.07 -1.92
N TRP A 146 3.73 -10.38 -0.91
CA TRP A 146 4.37 -11.69 -0.79
C TRP A 146 3.34 -12.83 -0.76
N PHE A 147 2.35 -12.75 0.12
CA PHE A 147 1.33 -13.79 0.22
C PHE A 147 0.37 -13.82 -0.97
N ARG A 148 0.15 -12.70 -1.64
CA ARG A 148 -0.50 -12.67 -2.95
C ARG A 148 0.28 -13.52 -3.97
N ASP A 149 1.60 -13.37 -4.02
CA ASP A 149 2.45 -14.14 -4.94
C ASP A 149 2.50 -15.62 -4.55
N VAL A 150 2.53 -15.96 -3.26
CA VAL A 150 2.40 -17.36 -2.78
C VAL A 150 1.07 -17.97 -3.21
N LEU A 151 -0.04 -17.25 -3.05
CA LEU A 151 -1.37 -17.68 -3.47
C LEU A 151 -1.46 -17.86 -5.00
N TYR A 152 -0.96 -16.89 -5.75
CA TYR A 152 -0.93 -16.92 -7.20
C TYR A 152 -0.13 -18.12 -7.72
N MET A 153 1.07 -18.33 -7.18
CA MET A 153 1.90 -19.49 -7.52
C MET A 153 1.19 -20.81 -7.21
N LYS A 154 0.55 -20.90 -6.04
CA LYS A 154 -0.21 -22.09 -5.64
C LYS A 154 -1.38 -22.39 -6.57
N ALA A 155 -2.08 -21.36 -7.05
CA ALA A 155 -3.26 -21.51 -7.90
C ALA A 155 -2.92 -21.78 -9.36
N THR A 156 -1.86 -21.16 -9.90
CA THR A 156 -1.56 -21.14 -11.34
C THR A 156 -0.31 -21.90 -11.74
N ASN A 157 0.63 -22.05 -10.81
CA ASN A 157 2.00 -22.51 -11.05
C ASN A 157 2.74 -21.72 -12.15
N ASP A 158 2.32 -20.46 -12.40
CA ASP A 158 2.91 -19.54 -13.36
C ASP A 158 3.81 -18.52 -12.66
N VAL A 159 5.05 -18.39 -13.12
CA VAL A 159 6.04 -17.45 -12.59
C VAL A 159 5.90 -16.04 -13.16
N ASN A 160 5.25 -15.90 -14.34
CA ASN A 160 5.19 -14.63 -15.04
C ASN A 160 4.29 -13.60 -14.33
N GLY A 161 3.28 -14.05 -13.59
CA GLY A 161 2.36 -13.19 -12.85
C GLY A 161 2.84 -12.83 -11.43
N LEU A 162 4.04 -13.23 -11.04
CA LEU A 162 4.64 -12.83 -9.77
C LEU A 162 5.13 -11.38 -9.83
N ILE A 163 5.00 -10.69 -8.70
CA ILE A 163 5.56 -9.36 -8.47
C ILE A 163 7.02 -9.50 -8.03
N PHE A 164 7.28 -10.38 -7.04
CA PHE A 164 8.62 -10.69 -6.57
C PHE A 164 9.27 -11.81 -7.41
N LYS A 165 9.56 -11.52 -8.68
CA LYS A 165 10.11 -12.51 -9.63
C LYS A 165 11.46 -13.08 -9.21
N ASP A 166 12.29 -12.29 -8.53
CA ASP A 166 13.60 -12.74 -8.05
C ASP A 166 13.49 -13.76 -6.89
N GLU A 167 12.31 -13.86 -6.26
CA GLU A 167 12.05 -14.69 -5.09
C GLU A 167 11.26 -15.98 -5.41
N VAL A 168 11.24 -16.37 -6.67
CA VAL A 168 10.45 -17.53 -7.19
C VAL A 168 10.71 -18.80 -6.38
N TYR A 169 11.94 -19.07 -5.97
CA TYR A 169 12.30 -20.27 -5.23
C TYR A 169 11.55 -20.34 -3.87
N ASP A 170 11.64 -19.28 -3.08
CA ASP A 170 11.03 -19.23 -1.75
C ASP A 170 9.51 -19.16 -1.82
N ILE A 171 8.97 -18.42 -2.80
CA ILE A 171 7.53 -18.38 -3.08
C ILE A 171 6.99 -19.76 -3.45
N LYS A 172 7.69 -20.52 -4.31
CA LYS A 172 7.30 -21.90 -4.65
C LYS A 172 7.35 -22.83 -3.44
N LYS A 173 8.40 -22.72 -2.60
CA LYS A 173 8.54 -23.50 -1.36
C LYS A 173 7.34 -23.27 -0.47
N GLN A 174 6.97 -22.02 -0.21
CA GLN A 174 5.83 -21.69 0.63
C GLN A 174 4.48 -22.06 -0.02
N ALA A 175 4.32 -21.88 -1.32
CA ALA A 175 3.11 -22.28 -2.04
C ALA A 175 2.84 -23.79 -1.98
N ALA A 176 3.90 -24.62 -2.00
CA ALA A 176 3.78 -26.07 -1.87
C ALA A 176 3.37 -26.49 -0.45
N LYS A 177 3.90 -25.82 0.57
CA LYS A 177 3.73 -26.17 1.98
C LYS A 177 2.41 -25.68 2.58
N ARG A 178 2.01 -24.43 2.29
CA ARG A 178 0.83 -23.78 2.89
C ARG A 178 -0.46 -24.23 2.21
N SER A 179 -1.53 -24.36 3.01
CA SER A 179 -2.89 -24.58 2.49
C SER A 179 -3.51 -23.26 2.00
N TYR A 180 -4.55 -23.33 1.15
CA TYR A 180 -5.34 -22.15 0.78
C TYR A 180 -5.95 -21.46 2.00
N GLN A 181 -6.47 -22.25 2.95
CA GLN A 181 -7.04 -21.72 4.18
C GLN A 181 -5.98 -21.06 5.08
N GLY A 182 -4.76 -21.62 5.13
CA GLY A 182 -3.64 -20.99 5.85
C GLY A 182 -3.27 -19.64 5.26
N ILE A 183 -3.16 -19.54 3.94
CA ILE A 183 -2.88 -18.27 3.26
C ILE A 183 -4.00 -17.24 3.51
N GLU A 184 -5.27 -17.66 3.46
CA GLU A 184 -6.41 -16.80 3.78
C GLU A 184 -6.33 -16.29 5.23
N THR A 185 -6.01 -17.17 6.18
CA THR A 185 -5.84 -16.81 7.59
C THR A 185 -4.75 -15.76 7.77
N ILE A 186 -3.62 -15.91 7.07
CA ILE A 186 -2.51 -14.94 7.11
C ILE A 186 -2.94 -13.58 6.54
N ILE A 187 -3.62 -13.55 5.40
CA ILE A 187 -4.11 -12.30 4.77
C ILE A 187 -5.05 -11.57 5.74
N ARG A 188 -6.00 -12.27 6.35
CA ARG A 188 -6.90 -11.70 7.36
C ARG A 188 -6.18 -11.22 8.62
N ALA A 189 -5.11 -11.91 9.03
CA ALA A 189 -4.29 -11.50 10.17
C ALA A 189 -3.53 -10.19 9.86
N LEU A 190 -3.01 -10.01 8.64
CA LEU A 190 -2.37 -8.76 8.19
C LEU A 190 -3.36 -7.60 8.20
N GLU A 191 -4.57 -7.77 7.68
CA GLU A 191 -5.62 -6.75 7.72
C GLU A 191 -6.01 -6.39 9.16
N THR A 192 -6.16 -7.41 10.02
CA THR A 192 -6.47 -7.22 11.45
C THR A 192 -5.36 -6.49 12.17
N ALA A 193 -4.09 -6.77 11.86
CA ALA A 193 -2.94 -6.09 12.44
C ALA A 193 -2.95 -4.60 12.08
N LYS A 194 -3.24 -4.22 10.83
CA LYS A 194 -3.40 -2.81 10.41
C LYS A 194 -4.46 -2.09 11.23
N VAL A 195 -5.64 -2.71 11.39
CA VAL A 195 -6.73 -2.12 12.17
C VAL A 195 -6.34 -1.95 13.64
N ARG A 196 -5.67 -2.93 14.24
CA ARG A 196 -5.22 -2.86 15.64
C ARG A 196 -4.17 -1.78 15.86
N ILE A 197 -3.19 -1.66 14.95
CA ILE A 197 -2.19 -0.58 15.01
C ILE A 197 -2.85 0.80 14.89
N SER A 198 -3.79 0.97 13.97
CA SER A 198 -4.54 2.22 13.81
C SER A 198 -5.40 2.56 15.03
N ALA A 199 -5.84 1.54 15.79
CA ALA A 199 -6.55 1.69 17.05
C ALA A 199 -5.62 1.86 18.28
N ASN A 200 -4.31 2.08 18.07
CA ASN A 200 -3.30 2.24 19.12
C ASN A 200 -3.19 1.04 20.09
N VAL A 201 -3.46 -0.17 19.63
CA VAL A 201 -3.17 -1.39 20.40
C VAL A 201 -1.64 -1.55 20.54
N ASN A 202 -1.21 -2.24 21.59
CA ASN A 202 0.22 -2.46 21.86
C ASN A 202 0.90 -3.06 20.61
N PHE A 203 1.89 -2.33 20.09
CA PHE A 203 2.57 -2.63 18.84
C PHE A 203 3.23 -4.01 18.87
N ASP A 204 4.06 -4.27 19.88
CA ASP A 204 4.84 -5.50 19.96
C ASP A 204 3.94 -6.73 20.02
N LEU A 205 2.85 -6.65 20.79
CA LEU A 205 1.86 -7.72 20.89
C LEU A 205 1.16 -7.98 19.55
N VAL A 206 0.80 -6.92 18.81
CA VAL A 206 0.16 -7.07 17.49
C VAL A 206 1.10 -7.76 16.51
N ILE A 207 2.38 -7.35 16.48
CA ILE A 207 3.38 -7.96 15.60
C ILE A 207 3.65 -9.41 15.99
N GLU A 208 3.81 -9.70 17.28
CA GLU A 208 4.05 -11.05 17.76
C GLU A 208 2.92 -12.01 17.36
N LEU A 209 1.67 -11.63 17.57
CA LEU A 209 0.50 -12.41 17.16
C LEU A 209 0.45 -12.60 15.64
N LEU A 210 0.78 -11.58 14.86
CA LEU A 210 0.84 -11.68 13.41
C LEU A 210 1.90 -12.70 12.98
N LEU A 211 3.14 -12.58 13.49
CA LEU A 211 4.23 -13.48 13.12
C LEU A 211 3.96 -14.93 13.54
N LEU A 212 3.38 -15.14 14.72
CA LEU A 212 2.93 -16.47 15.14
C LEU A 212 1.88 -17.03 14.18
N THR A 213 0.88 -16.23 13.82
CA THR A 213 -0.15 -16.66 12.85
C THR A 213 0.45 -17.06 11.51
N ILE A 214 1.44 -16.31 11.02
CA ILE A 214 2.11 -16.60 9.74
C ILE A 214 2.94 -17.88 9.85
N LYS A 215 3.61 -18.10 10.99
CA LYS A 215 4.44 -19.28 11.23
C LYS A 215 3.62 -20.58 11.31
N GLU A 216 2.43 -20.52 11.92
CA GLU A 216 1.57 -21.69 12.15
C GLU A 216 0.75 -22.10 10.92
N ASN A 217 0.58 -21.24 9.95
CA ASN A 217 -0.24 -21.43 8.75
C ASN A 217 0.59 -21.40 7.47
#